data_ca1fe4f6c065404c1a2b83857dcfce35
#
_entry.id   ca1fe4f6c065404c1a2b83857dcfce35
#
_cell.length_a   1.000
_cell.length_b   1.000
_cell.length_c   1.000
_cell.angle_alpha   90.00
_cell.angle_beta   90.00
_cell.angle_gamma   90.00
#
_symmetry.space_group_name_H-M   'P 1'
#
loop_
_entity.id
_entity.type
_entity.pdbx_description
1 polymer ?
#
loop_
_entity_poly.entity_id
_entity_poly.type
_entity_poly.pdbx_seq_one_letter_code
_entity_poly.pdbx_strand_id
1 'polypeptide(L)'
;PELRAELESRGTRLPWRGHSDTEVLLEAIEAFGLRGALSKCHGMFALGLWDAKRRQLSLVRDRLGIKPLLYVQGSFGIAFASELRALYELPSLRPRLSLSTLSSFLRFGVVPGTECIVEGVRKVPPGAILCFDEAEAPADKEYFWRADDVAAAGMRQPFEGDDREAVDELERRIRRAVELRMRSDVPFGAFLSGGIDSSTVVAMMQAVGSEPVETFCIGNTSSGYDESAHAAAVARHLGCAHHTLVADPADMLALVPEVARYWDEPFADSSQIPTYLVSRLTRQHVTVALSGDGGD
;
A
#
# COMPACT_ATOMS: atom_id res chain seq x y z
N PRO A 1 -2.12 -15.50 10.65
CA PRO A 1 -2.34 -16.50 11.73
C PRO A 1 -3.82 -16.84 11.92
N GLU A 2 -4.71 -15.84 12.05
CA GLU A 2 -6.13 -16.04 12.35
C GLU A 2 -6.83 -16.89 11.29
N LEU A 3 -6.59 -16.61 10.01
CA LEU A 3 -7.15 -17.36 8.88
C LEU A 3 -6.63 -18.81 8.85
N ARG A 4 -5.36 -19.03 9.20
CA ARG A 4 -4.78 -20.36 9.32
C ARG A 4 -5.46 -21.15 10.45
N ALA A 5 -5.62 -20.53 11.61
CA ALA A 5 -6.33 -21.16 12.74
C ALA A 5 -7.80 -21.49 12.41
N GLU A 6 -8.48 -20.62 11.64
CA GLU A 6 -9.85 -20.89 11.18
C GLU A 6 -9.90 -22.10 10.24
N LEU A 7 -8.96 -22.23 9.29
CA LEU A 7 -8.86 -23.37 8.40
C LEU A 7 -8.60 -24.67 9.17
N GLU A 8 -7.68 -24.65 10.13
CA GLU A 8 -7.36 -25.80 10.98
C GLU A 8 -8.57 -26.24 11.85
N SER A 9 -9.35 -25.29 12.35
CA SER A 9 -10.55 -25.57 13.18
C SER A 9 -11.68 -26.28 12.42
N ARG A 10 -11.69 -26.20 11.09
CA ARG A 10 -12.69 -26.88 10.26
C ARG A 10 -12.45 -28.37 10.06
N GLY A 11 -11.43 -28.91 10.71
CA GLY A 11 -11.13 -30.35 10.68
C GLY A 11 -10.41 -30.80 9.39
N THR A 12 -10.08 -29.89 8.50
CA THR A 12 -9.21 -30.17 7.36
C THR A 12 -7.78 -30.25 7.89
N ARG A 13 -7.24 -31.46 8.04
CA ARG A 13 -5.79 -31.63 8.29
C ARG A 13 -5.07 -31.24 7.02
N LEU A 14 -4.78 -29.94 6.90
CA LEU A 14 -3.97 -29.42 5.82
C LEU A 14 -2.51 -29.74 6.13
N PRO A 15 -1.81 -30.49 5.30
CA PRO A 15 -0.38 -30.73 5.45
C PRO A 15 0.38 -29.46 5.04
N TRP A 16 0.39 -28.45 5.93
CA TRP A 16 1.16 -27.22 5.70
C TRP A 16 2.60 -27.57 5.33
N ARG A 17 3.06 -27.03 4.22
CA ARG A 17 4.44 -27.23 3.71
C ARG A 17 5.39 -26.17 4.27
N GLY A 18 4.84 -25.05 4.75
CA GLY A 18 5.63 -23.93 5.23
C GLY A 18 4.83 -22.98 6.13
N HIS A 19 5.35 -21.76 6.21
CA HIS A 19 4.77 -20.67 6.98
C HIS A 19 4.29 -19.51 6.09
N SER A 20 4.29 -19.70 4.76
CA SER A 20 3.93 -18.66 3.80
C SER A 20 2.45 -18.27 3.92
N ASP A 21 2.20 -16.97 3.89
CA ASP A 21 0.86 -16.39 3.77
C ASP A 21 0.18 -16.77 2.45
N THR A 22 0.97 -16.97 1.39
CA THR A 22 0.47 -17.43 0.07
C THR A 22 -0.16 -18.82 0.18
N GLU A 23 0.45 -19.74 0.92
CA GLU A 23 -0.12 -21.08 1.15
C GLU A 23 -1.46 -20.98 1.90
N VAL A 24 -1.50 -20.16 2.96
CA VAL A 24 -2.73 -19.93 3.72
C VAL A 24 -3.82 -19.33 2.85
N LEU A 25 -3.46 -18.39 1.97
CA LEU A 25 -4.42 -17.78 1.05
C LEU A 25 -4.96 -18.78 0.02
N LEU A 26 -4.12 -19.64 -0.55
CA LEU A 26 -4.56 -20.68 -1.50
C LEU A 26 -5.54 -21.66 -0.85
N GLU A 27 -5.22 -22.14 0.34
CA GLU A 27 -6.11 -23.03 1.10
C GLU A 27 -7.43 -22.33 1.49
N ALA A 28 -7.38 -21.04 1.82
CA ALA A 28 -8.59 -20.25 2.08
C ALA A 28 -9.44 -20.09 0.80
N ILE A 29 -8.82 -19.90 -0.37
CA ILE A 29 -9.53 -19.83 -1.65
C ILE A 29 -10.21 -21.17 -1.97
N GLU A 30 -9.54 -22.29 -1.73
CA GLU A 30 -10.15 -23.62 -1.92
C GLU A 30 -11.31 -23.84 -0.96
N ALA A 31 -11.20 -23.41 0.30
CA ALA A 31 -12.22 -23.63 1.34
C ALA A 31 -13.43 -22.70 1.25
N PHE A 32 -13.24 -21.43 0.84
CA PHE A 32 -14.26 -20.37 0.91
C PHE A 32 -14.62 -19.77 -0.46
N GLY A 33 -13.92 -20.17 -1.53
CA GLY A 33 -13.92 -19.46 -2.81
C GLY A 33 -13.11 -18.16 -2.75
N LEU A 34 -12.74 -17.62 -3.92
CA LEU A 34 -11.89 -16.43 -4.01
C LEU A 34 -12.46 -15.25 -3.21
N ARG A 35 -13.72 -14.86 -3.46
CA ARG A 35 -14.37 -13.74 -2.76
C ARG A 35 -14.45 -13.96 -1.24
N GLY A 36 -14.82 -15.18 -0.82
CA GLY A 36 -14.93 -15.53 0.59
C GLY A 36 -13.59 -15.45 1.33
N ALA A 37 -12.52 -15.91 0.71
CA ALA A 37 -11.16 -15.79 1.24
C ALA A 37 -10.73 -14.31 1.35
N LEU A 38 -10.93 -13.51 0.28
CA LEU A 38 -10.56 -12.10 0.26
C LEU A 38 -11.31 -11.26 1.31
N SER A 39 -12.57 -11.58 1.60
CA SER A 39 -13.32 -10.89 2.65
C SER A 39 -12.71 -11.05 4.04
N LYS A 40 -12.01 -12.16 4.27
CA LYS A 40 -11.31 -12.50 5.52
C LYS A 40 -9.86 -12.00 5.59
N CYS A 41 -9.30 -11.58 4.43
CA CYS A 41 -7.94 -11.08 4.38
C CYS A 41 -7.86 -9.63 4.88
N HIS A 42 -6.93 -9.36 5.80
CA HIS A 42 -6.55 -8.04 6.24
C HIS A 42 -5.08 -7.83 5.90
N GLY A 43 -4.79 -6.92 4.97
CA GLY A 43 -3.40 -6.67 4.57
C GLY A 43 -3.30 -5.97 3.22
N MET A 44 -2.07 -5.87 2.76
CA MET A 44 -1.68 -5.22 1.51
C MET A 44 -1.25 -6.31 0.54
N PHE A 45 -1.93 -6.44 -0.58
CA PHE A 45 -1.62 -7.47 -1.56
C PHE A 45 -2.03 -7.09 -2.98
N ALA A 46 -1.30 -7.64 -3.93
CA ALA A 46 -1.66 -7.72 -5.33
C ALA A 46 -1.39 -9.16 -5.78
N LEU A 47 -2.33 -9.81 -6.42
CA LEU A 47 -2.17 -11.20 -6.83
C LEU A 47 -2.78 -11.50 -8.19
N GLY A 48 -2.18 -12.47 -8.89
CA GLY A 48 -2.75 -13.16 -10.03
C GLY A 48 -3.03 -14.62 -9.66
N LEU A 49 -4.26 -15.05 -9.79
CA LEU A 49 -4.68 -16.44 -9.54
C LEU A 49 -5.07 -17.08 -10.86
N TRP A 50 -4.41 -18.18 -11.21
CA TRP A 50 -4.77 -18.99 -12.36
C TRP A 50 -5.56 -20.23 -11.92
N ASP A 51 -6.81 -20.33 -12.37
CA ASP A 51 -7.63 -21.53 -12.23
C ASP A 51 -7.47 -22.40 -13.49
N ALA A 52 -6.68 -23.45 -13.38
CA ALA A 52 -6.39 -24.35 -14.50
C ALA A 52 -7.61 -25.14 -14.96
N LYS A 53 -8.60 -25.41 -14.08
CA LYS A 53 -9.82 -26.14 -14.44
C LYS A 53 -10.77 -25.27 -15.25
N ARG A 54 -10.91 -24.00 -14.85
CA ARG A 54 -11.76 -23.02 -15.53
C ARG A 54 -11.03 -22.29 -16.64
N ARG A 55 -9.69 -22.42 -16.73
CA ARG A 55 -8.82 -21.67 -17.63
C ARG A 55 -9.06 -20.15 -17.48
N GLN A 56 -9.09 -19.69 -16.26
CA GLN A 56 -9.41 -18.32 -15.90
C GLN A 56 -8.30 -17.70 -15.06
N LEU A 57 -7.89 -16.49 -15.43
CA LEU A 57 -6.99 -15.63 -14.66
C LEU A 57 -7.81 -14.63 -13.86
N SER A 58 -7.61 -14.58 -12.54
CA SER A 58 -8.16 -13.53 -11.68
C SER A 58 -7.03 -12.62 -11.21
N LEU A 59 -7.14 -11.31 -11.50
CA LEU A 59 -6.27 -10.29 -10.96
C LEU A 59 -6.99 -9.60 -9.81
N VAL A 60 -6.34 -9.52 -8.65
CA VAL A 60 -6.94 -8.97 -7.43
C VAL A 60 -6.02 -7.95 -6.79
N ARG A 61 -6.59 -6.83 -6.39
CA ARG A 61 -5.87 -5.79 -5.66
C ARG A 61 -6.50 -5.54 -4.30
N ASP A 62 -5.69 -5.28 -3.29
CA ASP A 62 -6.15 -5.06 -1.91
C ASP A 62 -7.17 -3.91 -1.80
N ARG A 63 -7.85 -3.83 -0.64
CA ARG A 63 -8.99 -2.92 -0.40
C ARG A 63 -8.71 -1.47 -0.77
N LEU A 64 -7.54 -0.94 -0.37
CA LEU A 64 -7.15 0.46 -0.60
C LEU A 64 -6.21 0.63 -1.79
N GLY A 65 -5.83 -0.48 -2.46
CA GLY A 65 -4.91 -0.46 -3.59
C GLY A 65 -3.48 -0.07 -3.20
N ILE A 66 -3.05 -0.44 -2.00
CA ILE A 66 -1.71 -0.11 -1.48
C ILE A 66 -0.64 -0.79 -2.33
N LYS A 67 -0.83 -2.07 -2.69
CA LYS A 67 0.09 -2.73 -3.63
C LYS A 67 -0.31 -2.42 -5.06
N PRO A 68 0.64 -1.94 -5.90
CA PRO A 68 0.34 -1.66 -7.29
C PRO A 68 0.06 -2.96 -8.08
N LEU A 69 -0.87 -2.87 -9.02
CA LEU A 69 -1.14 -3.94 -9.98
C LEU A 69 -1.64 -3.34 -11.28
N LEU A 70 -0.84 -3.51 -12.32
CA LEU A 70 -1.08 -3.04 -13.68
C LEU A 70 -1.35 -4.24 -14.58
N TYR A 71 -2.13 -4.04 -15.62
CA TYR A 71 -2.34 -5.05 -16.65
C TYR A 71 -2.47 -4.43 -18.03
N VAL A 72 -2.17 -5.21 -19.05
CA VAL A 72 -2.37 -4.88 -20.45
C VAL A 72 -2.90 -6.11 -21.17
N GLN A 73 -3.86 -5.90 -22.06
CA GLN A 73 -4.44 -6.94 -22.91
C GLN A 73 -4.10 -6.64 -24.36
N GLY A 74 -3.73 -7.67 -25.10
CA GLY A 74 -3.37 -7.57 -26.52
C GLY A 74 -3.47 -8.93 -27.22
N SER A 75 -3.04 -8.99 -28.48
CA SER A 75 -3.02 -10.25 -29.24
C SER A 75 -2.14 -11.35 -28.63
N PHE A 76 -1.29 -10.99 -27.68
CA PHE A 76 -0.46 -11.92 -26.90
C PHE A 76 -1.20 -12.49 -25.67
N GLY A 77 -2.46 -12.12 -25.45
CA GLY A 77 -3.22 -12.41 -24.25
C GLY A 77 -3.13 -11.29 -23.22
N ILE A 78 -2.97 -11.64 -21.94
CA ILE A 78 -2.93 -10.70 -20.82
C ILE A 78 -1.57 -10.76 -20.15
N ALA A 79 -0.98 -9.59 -19.91
CA ALA A 79 0.19 -9.44 -19.06
C ALA A 79 -0.13 -8.53 -17.89
N PHE A 80 0.48 -8.81 -16.74
CA PHE A 80 0.30 -8.00 -15.53
C PHE A 80 1.61 -7.90 -14.74
N ALA A 81 1.77 -6.79 -14.03
CA ALA A 81 2.95 -6.53 -13.22
C ALA A 81 2.64 -5.50 -12.13
N SER A 82 3.51 -5.39 -11.14
CA SER A 82 3.46 -4.32 -10.15
C SER A 82 4.04 -3.00 -10.67
N GLU A 83 4.95 -3.05 -11.65
CA GLU A 83 5.65 -1.88 -12.20
C GLU A 83 5.52 -1.83 -13.73
N LEU A 84 5.39 -0.62 -14.29
CA LEU A 84 5.32 -0.40 -15.75
C LEU A 84 6.56 -0.90 -16.47
N ARG A 85 7.73 -0.73 -15.86
CA ARG A 85 9.00 -1.15 -16.48
C ARG A 85 9.03 -2.64 -16.76
N ALA A 86 8.37 -3.46 -15.95
CA ALA A 86 8.26 -4.89 -16.21
C ALA A 86 7.37 -5.19 -17.42
N LEU A 87 6.34 -4.38 -17.67
CA LEU A 87 5.50 -4.50 -18.86
C LEU A 87 6.24 -4.03 -20.13
N TYR A 88 7.19 -3.11 -20.02
CA TYR A 88 8.00 -2.66 -21.17
C TYR A 88 8.91 -3.75 -21.73
N GLU A 89 9.22 -4.78 -20.95
CA GLU A 89 9.98 -5.95 -21.42
C GLU A 89 9.17 -6.87 -22.36
N LEU A 90 7.85 -6.63 -22.51
CA LEU A 90 7.04 -7.36 -23.46
C LEU A 90 7.38 -6.94 -24.89
N PRO A 91 7.86 -7.85 -25.77
CA PRO A 91 8.26 -7.51 -27.14
C PRO A 91 7.14 -6.92 -28.00
N SER A 92 5.88 -7.26 -27.66
CA SER A 92 4.68 -6.81 -28.38
C SER A 92 4.11 -5.50 -27.86
N LEU A 93 4.48 -5.06 -26.67
CA LEU A 93 4.07 -3.76 -26.15
C LEU A 93 4.91 -2.65 -26.78
N ARG A 94 4.25 -1.67 -27.38
CA ARG A 94 4.87 -0.44 -27.86
C ARG A 94 4.36 0.70 -27.00
N PRO A 95 5.10 1.13 -25.98
CA PRO A 95 4.65 2.20 -25.07
C PRO A 95 4.36 3.48 -25.86
N ARG A 96 3.14 3.97 -25.72
CA ARG A 96 2.70 5.28 -26.25
C ARG A 96 2.10 6.09 -25.13
N LEU A 97 2.32 7.39 -25.16
CA LEU A 97 1.72 8.28 -24.18
C LEU A 97 0.21 8.43 -24.44
N SER A 98 -0.59 8.17 -23.42
CA SER A 98 -2.03 8.45 -23.45
C SER A 98 -2.27 9.95 -23.30
N LEU A 99 -2.72 10.61 -24.37
CA LEU A 99 -2.95 12.08 -24.36
C LEU A 99 -4.11 12.46 -23.42
N SER A 100 -5.13 11.62 -23.31
CA SER A 100 -6.24 11.86 -22.38
C SER A 100 -5.78 11.78 -20.92
N THR A 101 -4.95 10.79 -20.61
CA THR A 101 -4.39 10.62 -19.26
C THR A 101 -3.37 11.72 -18.95
N LEU A 102 -2.57 12.15 -19.94
CA LEU A 102 -1.69 13.30 -19.78
C LEU A 102 -2.47 14.59 -19.45
N SER A 103 -3.60 14.80 -20.11
CA SER A 103 -4.49 15.95 -19.79
C SER A 103 -5.00 15.87 -18.35
N SER A 104 -5.38 14.69 -17.89
CA SER A 104 -5.79 14.47 -16.50
C SER A 104 -4.65 14.71 -15.51
N PHE A 105 -3.45 14.22 -15.83
CA PHE A 105 -2.26 14.49 -15.03
C PHE A 105 -1.97 16.00 -14.92
N LEU A 106 -1.99 16.73 -16.03
CA LEU A 106 -1.75 18.18 -16.02
C LEU A 106 -2.80 18.95 -15.21
N ARG A 107 -4.02 18.42 -15.09
CA ARG A 107 -5.09 19.03 -14.31
C ARG A 107 -5.01 18.69 -12.81
N PHE A 108 -4.71 17.46 -12.47
CA PHE A 108 -4.83 16.93 -11.10
C PHE A 108 -3.48 16.69 -10.42
N GLY A 109 -2.36 16.81 -11.16
CA GLY A 109 -1.03 16.50 -10.64
C GLY A 109 -0.76 15.00 -10.45
N VAL A 110 -1.70 14.14 -10.81
CA VAL A 110 -1.62 12.69 -10.68
C VAL A 110 -2.42 12.01 -11.79
N VAL A 111 -2.07 10.79 -12.14
CA VAL A 111 -2.87 9.95 -13.03
C VAL A 111 -3.99 9.29 -12.23
N PRO A 112 -5.26 9.75 -12.38
CA PRO A 112 -6.34 9.32 -11.51
C PRO A 112 -6.90 7.95 -11.89
N GLY A 113 -7.51 7.28 -10.92
CA GLY A 113 -8.35 6.10 -11.13
C GLY A 113 -7.60 4.89 -11.67
N THR A 114 -8.19 4.25 -12.66
CA THR A 114 -7.68 3.01 -13.28
C THR A 114 -6.90 3.25 -14.57
N GLU A 115 -6.83 4.48 -15.02
CA GLU A 115 -6.07 4.85 -16.20
C GLU A 115 -4.57 4.81 -15.92
N CYS A 116 -3.78 4.67 -16.99
CA CYS A 116 -2.34 4.70 -16.94
C CYS A 116 -1.80 5.72 -17.94
N ILE A 117 -0.66 6.31 -17.65
CA ILE A 117 0.00 7.24 -18.57
C ILE A 117 0.38 6.57 -19.90
N VAL A 118 0.50 5.25 -19.91
CA VAL A 118 0.78 4.44 -21.09
C VAL A 118 -0.52 3.92 -21.69
N GLU A 119 -0.71 4.19 -22.97
CA GLU A 119 -1.89 3.77 -23.73
C GLU A 119 -2.07 2.24 -23.69
N GLY A 120 -3.31 1.78 -23.41
CA GLY A 120 -3.65 0.35 -23.34
C GLY A 120 -3.31 -0.32 -22.01
N VAL A 121 -2.45 0.25 -21.19
CA VAL A 121 -2.19 -0.24 -19.83
C VAL A 121 -3.26 0.30 -18.88
N ARG A 122 -3.67 -0.50 -17.91
CA ARG A 122 -4.65 -0.14 -16.89
C ARG A 122 -4.23 -0.60 -15.51
N LYS A 123 -4.72 0.09 -14.50
CA LYS A 123 -4.57 -0.30 -13.08
C LYS A 123 -5.76 -1.17 -12.67
N VAL A 124 -5.51 -2.25 -11.94
CA VAL A 124 -6.58 -2.98 -11.26
C VAL A 124 -7.16 -2.06 -10.18
N PRO A 125 -8.49 -1.84 -10.14
CA PRO A 125 -9.09 -0.99 -9.11
C PRO A 125 -8.87 -1.53 -7.69
N PRO A 126 -8.77 -0.66 -6.67
CA PRO A 126 -8.79 -1.08 -5.28
C PRO A 126 -10.01 -1.92 -4.93
N GLY A 127 -9.80 -3.00 -4.17
CA GLY A 127 -10.86 -3.89 -3.72
C GLY A 127 -11.56 -4.69 -4.81
N ALA A 128 -10.98 -4.76 -6.02
CA ALA A 128 -11.57 -5.44 -7.17
C ALA A 128 -10.94 -6.80 -7.45
N ILE A 129 -11.76 -7.64 -8.10
CA ILE A 129 -11.38 -8.88 -8.77
C ILE A 129 -11.69 -8.66 -10.25
N LEU A 130 -10.70 -8.81 -11.12
CA LEU A 130 -10.87 -8.85 -12.57
C LEU A 130 -10.66 -10.29 -13.04
N CYS A 131 -11.67 -10.88 -13.68
CA CYS A 131 -11.60 -12.23 -14.21
C CYS A 131 -11.47 -12.19 -15.73
N PHE A 132 -10.49 -12.90 -16.24
CA PHE A 132 -10.22 -13.04 -17.68
C PHE A 132 -10.33 -14.51 -18.05
N ASP A 133 -11.12 -14.79 -19.06
CA ASP A 133 -11.21 -16.11 -19.68
C ASP A 133 -10.52 -16.13 -21.06
N GLU A 134 -10.54 -17.27 -21.72
CA GLU A 134 -9.91 -17.42 -23.05
C GLU A 134 -10.68 -16.70 -24.18
N ALA A 135 -11.90 -16.23 -23.92
CA ALA A 135 -12.74 -15.63 -24.96
C ALA A 135 -12.37 -14.17 -25.28
N GLU A 136 -11.24 -13.66 -24.76
CA GLU A 136 -10.76 -12.28 -24.96
C GLU A 136 -11.81 -11.20 -24.60
N ALA A 137 -12.84 -11.57 -23.86
CA ALA A 137 -13.84 -10.62 -23.39
C ALA A 137 -13.22 -9.63 -22.39
N PRO A 138 -13.75 -8.40 -22.31
CA PRO A 138 -13.37 -7.53 -21.20
C PRO A 138 -13.60 -8.25 -19.89
N ALA A 139 -12.64 -8.12 -18.97
CA ALA A 139 -12.70 -8.77 -17.70
C ALA A 139 -14.03 -8.49 -16.98
N ASP A 140 -14.70 -9.54 -16.53
CA ASP A 140 -15.74 -9.39 -15.53
C ASP A 140 -15.14 -8.73 -14.30
N LYS A 141 -15.71 -7.60 -13.89
CA LYS A 141 -15.25 -6.84 -12.75
C LYS A 141 -16.20 -6.99 -11.59
N GLU A 142 -15.68 -7.52 -10.50
CA GLU A 142 -16.37 -7.64 -9.23
C GLU A 142 -15.60 -6.88 -8.14
N TYR A 143 -16.30 -6.27 -7.18
CA TYR A 143 -15.70 -5.69 -6.00
C TYR A 143 -15.97 -6.58 -4.79
N PHE A 144 -14.92 -7.04 -4.11
CA PHE A 144 -15.07 -7.70 -2.82
C PHE A 144 -15.13 -6.69 -1.66
N TRP A 145 -14.71 -5.45 -1.90
CA TRP A 145 -14.77 -4.36 -0.95
C TRP A 145 -14.75 -3.00 -1.66
N ARG A 146 -15.50 -2.02 -1.14
CA ARG A 146 -15.49 -0.63 -1.63
C ARG A 146 -15.55 0.35 -0.47
N ALA A 147 -14.73 1.40 -0.51
CA ALA A 147 -14.73 2.48 0.48
C ALA A 147 -16.09 3.20 0.52
N ASP A 148 -16.70 3.45 -0.65
CA ASP A 148 -18.02 4.09 -0.76
C ASP A 148 -19.11 3.30 -0.01
N ASP A 149 -19.10 1.97 -0.10
CA ASP A 149 -20.09 1.12 0.56
C ASP A 149 -19.92 1.17 2.09
N VAL A 150 -18.66 1.22 2.57
CA VAL A 150 -18.35 1.35 3.99
C VAL A 150 -18.75 2.73 4.51
N ALA A 151 -18.43 3.79 3.78
CA ALA A 151 -18.83 5.15 4.12
C ALA A 151 -20.37 5.29 4.17
N ALA A 152 -21.07 4.78 3.14
CA ALA A 152 -22.52 4.80 3.10
C ALA A 152 -23.16 3.98 4.24
N ALA A 153 -22.55 2.86 4.63
CA ALA A 153 -23.01 2.09 5.78
C ALA A 153 -22.80 2.85 7.10
N GLY A 154 -21.63 3.48 7.27
CA GLY A 154 -21.36 4.31 8.45
C GLY A 154 -22.29 5.53 8.57
N MET A 155 -22.63 6.15 7.45
CA MET A 155 -23.63 7.25 7.45
C MET A 155 -25.05 6.79 7.83
N ARG A 156 -25.41 5.54 7.51
CA ARG A 156 -26.72 4.97 7.90
C ARG A 156 -26.74 4.49 9.36
N GLN A 157 -25.57 4.19 9.91
CA GLN A 157 -25.39 3.71 11.29
C GLN A 157 -24.25 4.52 11.93
N PRO A 158 -24.49 5.80 12.28
CA PRO A 158 -23.50 6.64 12.90
C PRO A 158 -23.08 6.08 14.27
N PHE A 159 -21.92 6.47 14.71
CA PHE A 159 -21.48 6.17 16.08
C PHE A 159 -22.38 6.88 17.09
N GLU A 160 -22.91 6.15 18.07
CA GLU A 160 -23.89 6.66 19.05
C GLU A 160 -23.26 7.06 20.40
N GLY A 161 -21.94 6.88 20.57
CA GLY A 161 -21.21 7.22 21.79
C GLY A 161 -20.96 8.73 21.96
N ASP A 162 -20.54 9.13 23.14
CA ASP A 162 -20.04 10.48 23.40
C ASP A 162 -18.63 10.69 22.78
N ASP A 163 -18.11 11.93 22.86
CA ASP A 163 -16.80 12.29 22.31
C ASP A 163 -15.66 11.45 22.93
N ARG A 164 -15.75 11.11 24.21
CA ARG A 164 -14.74 10.30 24.88
C ARG A 164 -14.77 8.86 24.36
N GLU A 165 -15.94 8.28 24.27
CA GLU A 165 -16.13 6.93 23.73
C GLU A 165 -15.69 6.85 22.25
N ALA A 166 -15.92 7.92 21.46
CA ALA A 166 -15.45 8.03 20.10
C ALA A 166 -13.92 8.04 20.02
N VAL A 167 -13.25 8.80 20.89
CA VAL A 167 -11.78 8.84 20.96
C VAL A 167 -11.21 7.49 21.39
N ASP A 168 -11.78 6.86 22.41
CA ASP A 168 -11.34 5.54 22.91
C ASP A 168 -11.48 4.47 21.81
N GLU A 169 -12.58 4.49 21.06
CA GLU A 169 -12.82 3.56 19.95
C GLU A 169 -11.88 3.83 18.76
N LEU A 170 -11.62 5.11 18.45
CA LEU A 170 -10.67 5.49 17.42
C LEU A 170 -9.25 5.03 17.78
N GLU A 171 -8.81 5.29 19.02
CA GLU A 171 -7.51 4.80 19.51
C GLU A 171 -7.40 3.29 19.39
N ARG A 172 -8.42 2.56 19.82
CA ARG A 172 -8.45 1.09 19.73
C ARG A 172 -8.30 0.61 18.28
N ARG A 173 -8.98 1.26 17.33
CA ARG A 173 -8.91 0.91 15.90
C ARG A 173 -7.54 1.21 15.31
N ILE A 174 -6.98 2.40 15.59
CA ILE A 174 -5.65 2.79 15.10
C ILE A 174 -4.59 1.85 15.68
N ARG A 175 -4.63 1.61 17.00
CA ARG A 175 -3.74 0.65 17.68
C ARG A 175 -3.77 -0.72 17.01
N ARG A 176 -4.97 -1.24 16.74
CA ARG A 176 -5.11 -2.53 16.05
C ARG A 176 -4.57 -2.50 14.62
N ALA A 177 -4.78 -1.43 13.89
CA ALA A 177 -4.27 -1.26 12.54
C ALA A 177 -2.73 -1.22 12.52
N VAL A 178 -2.12 -0.52 13.47
CA VAL A 178 -0.66 -0.44 13.64
C VAL A 178 -0.09 -1.81 14.05
N GLU A 179 -0.67 -2.46 15.05
CA GLU A 179 -0.28 -3.80 15.52
C GLU A 179 -0.20 -4.83 14.37
N LEU A 180 -1.21 -4.81 13.49
CA LEU A 180 -1.22 -5.71 12.34
C LEU A 180 -0.09 -5.43 11.35
N ARG A 181 0.35 -4.19 11.23
CA ARG A 181 1.44 -3.76 10.33
C ARG A 181 2.83 -3.92 10.93
N MET A 182 2.93 -4.04 12.25
CA MET A 182 4.18 -4.36 12.94
C MET A 182 4.55 -5.84 12.85
N ARG A 183 3.67 -6.71 12.33
CA ARG A 183 3.98 -8.12 12.04
C ARG A 183 4.89 -8.18 10.82
N SER A 184 6.18 -8.33 11.05
CA SER A 184 7.21 -8.31 10.02
C SER A 184 8.28 -9.36 10.31
N ASP A 185 8.80 -10.00 9.27
CA ASP A 185 9.93 -10.93 9.35
C ASP A 185 11.29 -10.21 9.23
N VAL A 186 11.24 -8.87 9.11
CA VAL A 186 12.43 -8.02 8.95
C VAL A 186 12.37 -6.82 9.90
N PRO A 187 13.51 -6.20 10.24
CA PRO A 187 13.52 -4.97 11.04
C PRO A 187 12.65 -3.88 10.41
N PHE A 188 11.87 -3.21 11.23
CA PHE A 188 10.97 -2.14 10.82
C PHE A 188 11.10 -0.91 11.71
N GLY A 189 10.71 0.25 11.19
CA GLY A 189 10.69 1.52 11.87
C GLY A 189 9.53 2.39 11.38
N ALA A 190 9.62 3.70 11.56
CA ALA A 190 8.60 4.64 11.11
C ALA A 190 9.20 5.95 10.60
N PHE A 191 8.53 6.58 9.64
CA PHE A 191 8.76 7.97 9.30
C PHE A 191 8.07 8.87 10.32
N LEU A 192 8.78 9.88 10.80
CA LEU A 192 8.28 10.81 11.81
C LEU A 192 8.55 12.24 11.37
N SER A 193 7.51 12.97 10.97
CA SER A 193 7.59 14.39 10.62
C SER A 193 7.35 15.32 11.82
N GLY A 194 6.78 14.79 12.90
CA GLY A 194 6.30 15.60 14.03
C GLY A 194 4.88 16.13 13.83
N GLY A 195 4.24 15.85 12.70
CA GLY A 195 2.81 16.06 12.46
C GLY A 195 1.94 15.09 13.28
N ILE A 196 0.65 15.36 13.38
CA ILE A 196 -0.30 14.59 14.21
C ILE A 196 -0.33 13.11 13.78
N ASP A 197 -0.45 12.83 12.48
CA ASP A 197 -0.64 11.47 11.97
C ASP A 197 0.58 10.60 12.20
N SER A 198 1.77 11.07 11.78
CA SER A 198 3.01 10.34 11.99
C SER A 198 3.32 10.14 13.49
N SER A 199 3.04 11.15 14.32
CA SER A 199 3.21 11.06 15.77
C SER A 199 2.25 10.05 16.38
N THR A 200 1.00 10.00 15.93
CA THR A 200 0.00 9.02 16.38
C THR A 200 0.41 7.61 16.03
N VAL A 201 0.85 7.37 14.78
CA VAL A 201 1.35 6.05 14.36
C VAL A 201 2.52 5.61 15.22
N VAL A 202 3.53 6.48 15.44
CA VAL A 202 4.71 6.16 16.25
C VAL A 202 4.34 5.93 17.71
N ALA A 203 3.42 6.73 18.28
CA ALA A 203 2.93 6.53 19.64
C ALA A 203 2.25 5.16 19.82
N MET A 204 1.42 4.76 18.84
CA MET A 204 0.79 3.43 18.85
C MET A 204 1.83 2.31 18.69
N MET A 205 2.82 2.49 17.82
CA MET A 205 3.93 1.52 17.68
C MET A 205 4.69 1.34 18.98
N GLN A 206 5.02 2.45 19.65
CA GLN A 206 5.73 2.44 20.94
C GLN A 206 4.90 1.81 22.06
N ALA A 207 3.58 2.00 22.04
CA ALA A 207 2.65 1.42 23.02
C ALA A 207 2.42 -0.09 22.82
N VAL A 208 2.63 -0.61 21.61
CA VAL A 208 2.45 -2.03 21.26
C VAL A 208 3.78 -2.78 21.30
N GLY A 209 4.87 -2.13 20.92
CA GLY A 209 6.21 -2.72 20.85
C GLY A 209 6.86 -2.89 22.22
N SER A 210 7.83 -3.78 22.31
CA SER A 210 8.67 -3.99 23.50
C SER A 210 10.03 -3.27 23.44
N GLU A 211 10.43 -2.85 22.26
CA GLU A 211 11.70 -2.17 22.00
C GLU A 211 11.46 -0.74 21.52
N PRO A 212 12.43 0.19 21.74
CA PRO A 212 12.34 1.53 21.19
C PRO A 212 12.15 1.51 19.66
N VAL A 213 11.15 2.22 19.19
CA VAL A 213 10.84 2.30 17.75
C VAL A 213 11.92 3.12 17.05
N GLU A 214 12.51 2.56 15.99
CA GLU A 214 13.41 3.28 15.08
C GLU A 214 12.60 4.30 14.26
N THR A 215 12.92 5.58 14.39
CA THR A 215 12.20 6.67 13.71
C THR A 215 13.12 7.50 12.83
N PHE A 216 12.62 7.93 11.68
CA PHE A 216 13.40 8.59 10.64
C PHE A 216 12.74 9.87 10.18
N CYS A 217 13.53 10.94 10.06
CA CYS A 217 13.09 12.25 9.58
C CYS A 217 14.09 12.85 8.60
N ILE A 218 13.60 13.69 7.70
CA ILE A 218 14.40 14.60 6.88
C ILE A 218 14.24 16.00 7.43
N GLY A 219 15.36 16.63 7.78
CA GLY A 219 15.48 18.05 8.04
C GLY A 219 15.93 18.82 6.81
N ASN A 220 15.67 20.10 6.78
CA ASN A 220 16.08 21.02 5.71
C ASN A 220 16.85 22.19 6.30
N THR A 221 17.97 22.59 5.65
CA THR A 221 18.74 23.76 6.07
C THR A 221 18.04 25.10 5.79
N SER A 222 16.96 25.10 4.97
CA SER A 222 16.18 26.29 4.66
C SER A 222 15.20 26.62 5.79
N SER A 223 15.30 27.82 6.33
CA SER A 223 14.39 28.32 7.37
C SER A 223 12.94 28.37 6.84
N GLY A 224 12.00 27.71 7.54
CA GLY A 224 10.56 27.82 7.30
C GLY A 224 9.82 26.52 7.01
N TYR A 225 10.52 25.44 6.67
CA TYR A 225 9.93 24.12 6.38
C TYR A 225 10.68 22.97 7.07
N ASP A 226 11.45 23.26 8.12
CA ASP A 226 12.20 22.23 8.85
C ASP A 226 11.36 21.69 10.01
N GLU A 227 10.80 20.51 9.84
CA GLU A 227 10.03 19.78 10.86
C GLU A 227 10.93 18.90 11.76
N SER A 228 12.23 18.83 11.52
CA SER A 228 13.12 17.90 12.22
C SER A 228 13.19 18.16 13.73
N ALA A 229 13.12 19.42 14.14
CA ALA A 229 13.10 19.78 15.57
C ALA A 229 11.83 19.26 16.27
N HIS A 230 10.67 19.33 15.61
CA HIS A 230 9.40 18.79 16.13
C HIS A 230 9.45 17.26 16.17
N ALA A 231 9.93 16.62 15.11
CA ALA A 231 10.11 15.17 15.07
C ALA A 231 11.02 14.67 16.19
N ALA A 232 12.17 15.34 16.41
CA ALA A 232 13.09 15.00 17.49
C ALA A 232 12.47 15.22 18.89
N ALA A 233 11.62 16.23 19.08
CA ALA A 233 10.92 16.45 20.34
C ALA A 233 9.90 15.33 20.63
N VAL A 234 9.11 14.94 19.63
CA VAL A 234 8.15 13.82 19.72
C VAL A 234 8.89 12.52 20.00
N ALA A 235 9.93 12.21 19.23
CA ALA A 235 10.73 10.99 19.39
C ALA A 235 11.31 10.86 20.81
N ARG A 236 11.85 11.97 21.34
CA ARG A 236 12.38 12.01 22.72
C ARG A 236 11.27 11.79 23.75
N HIS A 237 10.10 12.41 23.55
CA HIS A 237 8.96 12.24 24.44
C HIS A 237 8.46 10.80 24.48
N LEU A 238 8.44 10.14 23.35
CA LEU A 238 7.99 8.74 23.19
C LEU A 238 9.07 7.71 23.52
N GLY A 239 10.33 8.13 23.72
CA GLY A 239 11.44 7.22 23.99
C GLY A 239 11.91 6.41 22.76
N CYS A 240 11.78 6.97 21.57
CA CYS A 240 12.18 6.34 20.31
C CYS A 240 13.68 6.49 20.03
N ALA A 241 14.25 5.55 19.27
CA ALA A 241 15.55 5.71 18.62
C ALA A 241 15.37 6.55 17.35
N HIS A 242 15.88 7.79 17.34
CA HIS A 242 15.56 8.77 16.30
C HIS A 242 16.76 9.12 15.43
N HIS A 243 16.56 9.08 14.11
CA HIS A 243 17.55 9.41 13.10
C HIS A 243 17.06 10.58 12.23
N THR A 244 17.86 11.61 12.14
CA THR A 244 17.60 12.77 11.29
C THR A 244 18.66 12.89 10.21
N LEU A 245 18.24 12.99 8.95
CA LEU A 245 19.10 13.42 7.84
C LEU A 245 18.79 14.89 7.53
N VAL A 246 19.79 15.74 7.61
CA VAL A 246 19.65 17.12 7.12
C VAL A 246 20.08 17.16 5.66
N ALA A 247 19.12 17.46 4.78
CA ALA A 247 19.35 17.53 3.35
C ALA A 247 19.76 18.95 2.94
N ASP A 248 20.82 19.04 2.12
CA ASP A 248 21.19 20.30 1.47
C ASP A 248 20.33 20.49 0.20
N PRO A 249 19.87 21.72 -0.10
CA PRO A 249 19.15 22.01 -1.34
C PRO A 249 19.91 21.61 -2.62
N ALA A 250 21.23 21.66 -2.62
CA ALA A 250 22.04 21.22 -3.76
C ALA A 250 21.95 19.71 -3.97
N ASP A 251 21.96 18.92 -2.89
CA ASP A 251 21.77 17.47 -2.96
C ASP A 251 20.36 17.10 -3.45
N MET A 252 19.36 17.85 -3.00
CA MET A 252 17.97 17.67 -3.46
C MET A 252 17.85 17.96 -4.97
N LEU A 253 18.45 19.04 -5.44
CA LEU A 253 18.44 19.42 -6.86
C LEU A 253 19.15 18.37 -7.72
N ALA A 254 20.25 17.81 -7.26
CA ALA A 254 21.00 16.76 -7.95
C ALA A 254 20.17 15.46 -8.15
N LEU A 255 19.16 15.22 -7.33
CA LEU A 255 18.28 14.06 -7.44
C LEU A 255 17.16 14.21 -8.47
N VAL A 256 16.84 15.44 -8.92
CA VAL A 256 15.74 15.69 -9.86
C VAL A 256 15.82 14.82 -11.13
N PRO A 257 16.96 14.64 -11.81
CA PRO A 257 17.06 13.75 -12.97
C PRO A 257 16.87 12.27 -12.62
N GLU A 258 17.15 11.89 -11.38
CA GLU A 258 17.08 10.49 -10.93
C GLU A 258 15.66 10.09 -10.51
N VAL A 259 14.88 11.03 -9.98
CA VAL A 259 13.51 10.79 -9.46
C VAL A 259 12.63 10.11 -10.50
N ALA A 260 12.70 10.51 -11.77
CA ALA A 260 11.94 9.91 -12.86
C ALA A 260 12.24 8.41 -13.09
N ARG A 261 13.35 7.89 -12.53
CA ARG A 261 13.73 6.47 -12.63
C ARG A 261 13.09 5.59 -11.54
N TYR A 262 12.58 6.21 -10.47
CA TYR A 262 12.03 5.49 -9.33
C TYR A 262 10.51 5.37 -9.38
N TRP A 263 9.86 6.26 -10.13
CA TRP A 263 8.42 6.32 -10.22
C TRP A 263 7.96 5.86 -11.61
N ASP A 264 6.99 4.98 -11.65
CA ASP A 264 6.45 4.45 -12.91
C ASP A 264 5.59 5.47 -13.66
N GLU A 265 4.90 6.34 -12.93
CA GLU A 265 4.05 7.38 -13.49
C GLU A 265 4.39 8.75 -12.92
N PRO A 266 4.17 9.82 -13.69
CA PRO A 266 4.38 11.17 -13.18
C PRO A 266 3.33 11.51 -12.10
N PHE A 267 3.77 12.19 -11.06
CA PHE A 267 2.91 12.87 -10.11
C PHE A 267 3.58 14.16 -9.63
N ALA A 268 2.78 15.24 -9.45
CA ALA A 268 3.28 16.55 -9.15
C ALA A 268 3.24 16.81 -7.64
N ASP A 269 4.06 16.09 -6.88
CA ASP A 269 4.17 16.25 -5.44
C ASP A 269 5.62 16.58 -5.07
N SER A 270 5.79 17.65 -4.29
CA SER A 270 7.10 18.09 -3.81
C SER A 270 7.74 17.12 -2.82
N SER A 271 6.97 16.21 -2.24
CA SER A 271 7.46 15.19 -1.30
C SER A 271 8.29 14.08 -1.94
N GLN A 272 8.33 13.96 -3.27
CA GLN A 272 9.08 12.91 -3.97
C GLN A 272 10.54 12.83 -3.54
N ILE A 273 11.24 13.96 -3.53
CA ILE A 273 12.67 14.02 -3.18
C ILE A 273 12.87 13.74 -1.68
N PRO A 274 12.16 14.39 -0.76
CA PRO A 274 12.21 14.05 0.66
C PRO A 274 11.90 12.58 0.93
N THR A 275 10.88 12.00 0.30
CA THR A 275 10.52 10.59 0.46
C THR A 275 11.64 9.66 0.00
N TYR A 276 12.28 9.95 -1.13
CA TYR A 276 13.43 9.20 -1.59
C TYR A 276 14.60 9.27 -0.59
N LEU A 277 14.92 10.47 -0.09
CA LEU A 277 16.02 10.68 0.84
C LEU A 277 15.77 10.00 2.18
N VAL A 278 14.57 10.13 2.76
CA VAL A 278 14.24 9.45 4.02
C VAL A 278 14.23 7.94 3.85
N SER A 279 13.75 7.43 2.73
CA SER A 279 13.78 6.01 2.43
C SER A 279 15.21 5.48 2.30
N ARG A 280 16.11 6.25 1.67
CA ARG A 280 17.53 5.91 1.56
C ARG A 280 18.23 5.90 2.92
N LEU A 281 17.92 6.85 3.80
CA LEU A 281 18.41 6.84 5.19
C LEU A 281 17.88 5.61 5.93
N THR A 282 16.58 5.42 5.92
CA THR A 282 15.88 4.35 6.63
C THR A 282 16.40 2.97 6.23
N ARG A 283 16.72 2.78 4.94
CA ARG A 283 17.24 1.51 4.42
C ARG A 283 18.59 1.09 5.02
N GLN A 284 19.33 2.02 5.62
CA GLN A 284 20.57 1.71 6.31
C GLN A 284 20.35 1.05 7.68
N HIS A 285 19.16 1.20 8.26
CA HIS A 285 18.79 0.73 9.60
C HIS A 285 17.74 -0.37 9.56
N VAL A 286 16.67 -0.16 8.80
CA VAL A 286 15.53 -1.08 8.72
C VAL A 286 15.13 -1.36 7.26
N THR A 287 14.32 -2.40 7.07
CA THR A 287 13.86 -2.80 5.74
C THR A 287 12.47 -2.24 5.42
N VAL A 288 11.65 -2.01 6.43
CA VAL A 288 10.27 -1.52 6.32
C VAL A 288 10.09 -0.32 7.22
N ALA A 289 9.34 0.67 6.77
CA ALA A 289 8.91 1.79 7.59
C ALA A 289 7.40 2.00 7.47
N LEU A 290 6.75 2.28 8.60
CA LEU A 290 5.39 2.78 8.64
C LEU A 290 5.41 4.30 8.45
N SER A 291 4.37 4.85 7.83
CA SER A 291 4.19 6.30 7.70
C SER A 291 2.81 6.72 8.22
N GLY A 292 2.61 8.03 8.41
CA GLY A 292 1.32 8.63 8.69
C GLY A 292 0.46 8.86 7.44
N ASP A 293 0.98 8.56 6.24
CA ASP A 293 0.27 8.80 4.98
C ASP A 293 -1.06 8.04 4.92
N GLY A 294 -2.12 8.74 4.56
CA GLY A 294 -3.48 8.19 4.53
C GLY A 294 -4.15 8.15 5.90
N GLY A 295 -3.64 8.89 6.90
CA GLY A 295 -4.25 9.05 8.21
C GLY A 295 -5.45 9.99 8.23
N ASP A 296 -5.56 10.86 7.23
CA ASP A 296 -6.62 11.87 7.08
C ASP A 296 -8.01 11.27 6.83
#